data_0ebb6a9f9b79985eb66e09d83c761807
#
_entry.id   0ebb6a9f9b79985eb66e09d83c761807
#
_cell.length_a   1.000
_cell.length_b   1.000
_cell.length_c   1.000
_cell.angle_alpha   90.00
_cell.angle_beta   90.00
_cell.angle_gamma   90.00
#
_symmetry.space_group_name_H-M   'P 1'
#
loop_
_entity.id
_entity.type
_entity.pdbx_description
1 polymer ?
#
loop_
_entity_poly.entity_id
_entity_poly.type
_entity_poly.pdbx_seq_one_letter_code
_entity_poly.pdbx_strand_id
1 'polypeptide(L)'
;MNAWKISDFVLIGILSALYGVLVLGIGALTVLLSPAMHALSPALIGVLLGTVFLFVVKKIPKFGAITLFAAISTALFAGFSGMMYVPFVGSVTVVALIIDLIASRLSYRIPVLAAGYGLIQAAYVFGGAIPLLFFLDQEMIRWQEAGMDMERIQKFVEHSTGVFLAAGMGIAFLGGFIGIYIGKRILRKHFKEIA
;
A
#
# COMPACT_ATOMS: atom_id res chain seq x y z
N MET A 1 -20.84 14.66 12.74
CA MET A 1 -19.62 13.80 12.67
C MET A 1 -19.48 13.09 14.01
N ASN A 2 -19.44 11.75 14.01
CA ASN A 2 -19.24 11.01 15.27
C ASN A 2 -17.80 11.26 15.79
N ALA A 3 -17.69 11.58 17.10
CA ALA A 3 -16.39 11.78 17.73
C ALA A 3 -15.50 10.52 17.65
N TRP A 4 -14.19 10.71 17.63
CA TRP A 4 -13.22 9.63 17.71
C TRP A 4 -13.29 8.98 19.10
N LYS A 5 -13.20 7.64 19.13
CA LYS A 5 -13.15 6.85 20.37
C LYS A 5 -11.79 6.16 20.48
N ILE A 6 -11.36 5.86 21.68
CA ILE A 6 -10.10 5.11 21.93
C ILE A 6 -10.13 3.76 21.18
N SER A 7 -11.29 3.10 21.15
CA SER A 7 -11.47 1.85 20.43
C SER A 7 -11.21 1.95 18.92
N ASP A 8 -11.43 3.13 18.30
CA ASP A 8 -11.16 3.33 16.89
C ASP A 8 -9.65 3.31 16.63
N PHE A 9 -8.86 4.00 17.46
CA PHE A 9 -7.40 4.01 17.37
C PHE A 9 -6.79 2.62 17.61
N VAL A 10 -7.30 1.90 18.61
CA VAL A 10 -6.87 0.53 18.90
C VAL A 10 -7.14 -0.37 17.72
N LEU A 11 -8.34 -0.29 17.13
CA LEU A 11 -8.70 -1.12 15.96
C LEU A 11 -7.84 -0.79 14.75
N ILE A 12 -7.62 0.50 14.45
CA ILE A 12 -6.72 0.92 13.36
C ILE A 12 -5.32 0.40 13.62
N GLY A 13 -4.77 0.55 14.83
CA GLY A 13 -3.44 0.07 15.17
C GLY A 13 -3.26 -1.44 14.94
N ILE A 14 -4.20 -2.25 15.44
CA ILE A 14 -4.17 -3.71 15.28
C ILE A 14 -4.26 -4.10 13.80
N LEU A 15 -5.20 -3.52 13.06
CA LEU A 15 -5.38 -3.86 11.64
C LEU A 15 -4.25 -3.33 10.75
N SER A 16 -3.65 -2.19 11.09
CA SER A 16 -2.45 -1.68 10.42
C SER A 16 -1.24 -2.59 10.65
N ALA A 17 -1.07 -3.10 11.88
CA ALA A 17 -0.01 -4.04 12.20
C ALA A 17 -0.19 -5.36 11.45
N LEU A 18 -1.40 -5.93 11.44
CA LEU A 18 -1.73 -7.12 10.67
C LEU A 18 -1.47 -6.90 9.17
N TYR A 19 -1.93 -5.78 8.63
CA TYR A 19 -1.71 -5.42 7.23
C TYR A 19 -0.21 -5.32 6.92
N GLY A 20 0.56 -4.61 7.76
CA GLY A 20 2.01 -4.45 7.60
C GLY A 20 2.76 -5.78 7.59
N VAL A 21 2.43 -6.71 8.50
CA VAL A 21 3.01 -8.07 8.55
C VAL A 21 2.69 -8.85 7.27
N LEU A 22 1.45 -8.78 6.78
CA LEU A 22 1.06 -9.44 5.53
C LEU A 22 1.78 -8.84 4.31
N VAL A 23 1.94 -7.52 4.27
CA VAL A 23 2.71 -6.83 3.21
C VAL A 23 4.17 -7.28 3.23
N LEU A 24 4.79 -7.37 4.42
CA LEU A 24 6.16 -7.89 4.56
C LEU A 24 6.27 -9.32 4.06
N GLY A 25 5.34 -10.19 4.43
CA GLY A 25 5.32 -11.59 3.99
C GLY A 25 5.19 -11.72 2.47
N ILE A 26 4.25 -10.99 1.85
CA ILE A 26 4.06 -10.98 0.39
C ILE A 26 5.31 -10.40 -0.30
N GLY A 27 5.84 -9.29 0.21
CA GLY A 27 7.05 -8.66 -0.31
C GLY A 27 8.25 -9.61 -0.28
N ALA A 28 8.50 -10.25 0.85
CA ALA A 28 9.59 -11.21 1.01
C ALA A 28 9.46 -12.40 0.04
N LEU A 29 8.26 -12.97 -0.09
CA LEU A 29 8.01 -14.07 -1.03
C LEU A 29 8.26 -13.64 -2.49
N THR A 30 7.81 -12.46 -2.88
CA THR A 30 7.98 -11.98 -4.26
C THR A 30 9.44 -11.65 -4.59
N VAL A 31 10.23 -11.13 -3.63
CA VAL A 31 11.69 -10.91 -3.80
C VAL A 31 12.42 -12.22 -4.07
N LEU A 32 12.02 -13.31 -3.37
CA LEU A 32 12.64 -14.64 -3.57
C LEU A 32 12.32 -15.21 -4.95
N LEU A 33 11.17 -14.88 -5.52
CA LEU A 33 10.76 -15.39 -6.83
C LEU A 33 11.51 -14.69 -7.97
N SER A 34 11.42 -13.38 -8.06
CA SER A 34 12.18 -12.58 -9.05
C SER A 34 12.00 -11.07 -8.82
N PRO A 35 12.90 -10.21 -9.37
CA PRO A 35 12.70 -8.75 -9.38
C PRO A 35 11.38 -8.31 -10.01
N ALA A 36 10.99 -8.92 -11.13
CA ALA A 36 9.72 -8.63 -11.80
C ALA A 36 8.50 -8.94 -10.91
N MET A 37 8.50 -10.10 -10.22
CA MET A 37 7.44 -10.44 -9.27
C MET A 37 7.39 -9.48 -8.09
N HIS A 38 8.55 -9.03 -7.61
CA HIS A 38 8.60 -8.03 -6.55
C HIS A 38 8.02 -6.68 -7.00
N ALA A 39 8.31 -6.23 -8.21
CA ALA A 39 7.72 -5.02 -8.78
C ALA A 39 6.18 -5.09 -8.87
N LEU A 40 5.61 -6.29 -9.02
CA LEU A 40 4.18 -6.54 -9.04
C LEU A 40 3.57 -6.78 -7.65
N SER A 41 4.38 -6.86 -6.59
CA SER A 41 3.89 -7.15 -5.23
C SER A 41 2.81 -6.17 -4.73
N PRO A 42 2.82 -4.85 -5.02
CA PRO A 42 1.74 -3.95 -4.62
C PRO A 42 0.39 -4.31 -5.24
N ALA A 43 0.37 -4.86 -6.46
CA ALA A 43 -0.86 -5.35 -7.08
C ALA A 43 -1.42 -6.58 -6.35
N LEU A 44 -0.57 -7.54 -6.01
CA LEU A 44 -0.96 -8.72 -5.21
C LEU A 44 -1.46 -8.30 -3.83
N ILE A 45 -0.75 -7.39 -3.17
CA ILE A 45 -1.16 -6.79 -1.89
C ILE A 45 -2.54 -6.14 -2.04
N GLY A 46 -2.72 -5.36 -3.11
CA GLY A 46 -3.99 -4.70 -3.41
C GLY A 46 -5.15 -5.67 -3.51
N VAL A 47 -5.00 -6.75 -4.27
CA VAL A 47 -6.03 -7.79 -4.44
C VAL A 47 -6.32 -8.51 -3.13
N LEU A 48 -5.28 -8.98 -2.44
CA LEU A 48 -5.44 -9.83 -1.26
C LEU A 48 -5.89 -9.05 -0.02
N LEU A 49 -5.35 -7.85 0.19
CA LEU A 49 -5.57 -7.07 1.41
C LEU A 49 -6.62 -5.95 1.27
N GLY A 50 -7.24 -5.79 0.09
CA GLY A 50 -8.34 -4.86 -0.12
C GLY A 50 -9.53 -5.09 0.82
N THR A 51 -9.73 -6.34 1.25
CA THR A 51 -10.75 -6.70 2.25
C THR A 51 -10.45 -6.09 3.61
N VAL A 52 -9.18 -6.11 4.05
CA VAL A 52 -8.76 -5.52 5.34
C VAL A 52 -8.94 -4.00 5.31
N PHE A 53 -8.48 -3.36 4.24
CA PHE A 53 -8.68 -1.92 4.04
C PHE A 53 -10.17 -1.55 4.09
N LEU A 54 -10.99 -2.25 3.30
CA LEU A 54 -12.43 -1.98 3.25
C LEU A 54 -13.10 -2.20 4.61
N PHE A 55 -12.68 -3.22 5.37
CA PHE A 55 -13.18 -3.47 6.72
C PHE A 55 -12.91 -2.30 7.65
N VAL A 56 -11.65 -1.79 7.68
CA VAL A 56 -11.27 -0.63 8.50
C VAL A 56 -12.17 0.57 8.19
N VAL A 57 -12.27 0.93 6.91
CA VAL A 57 -12.98 2.14 6.48
C VAL A 57 -14.49 2.02 6.74
N LYS A 58 -15.07 0.84 6.56
CA LYS A 58 -16.50 0.62 6.83
C LYS A 58 -16.81 0.54 8.32
N LYS A 59 -15.87 0.06 9.13
CA LYS A 59 -16.02 0.03 10.59
C LYS A 59 -15.82 1.40 11.23
N ILE A 60 -14.93 2.21 10.64
CA ILE A 60 -14.58 3.55 11.13
C ILE A 60 -14.73 4.56 9.99
N PRO A 61 -15.97 4.89 9.57
CA PRO A 61 -16.20 5.85 8.48
C PRO A 61 -15.99 7.29 8.98
N LYS A 62 -14.75 7.63 9.34
CA LYS A 62 -14.35 8.92 9.88
C LYS A 62 -13.16 9.46 9.10
N PHE A 63 -13.15 10.77 8.85
CA PHE A 63 -11.97 11.43 8.28
C PHE A 63 -10.76 11.19 9.18
N GLY A 64 -9.65 10.82 8.59
CA GLY A 64 -8.42 10.39 9.28
C GLY A 64 -8.23 8.86 9.32
N ALA A 65 -9.28 8.05 9.14
CA ALA A 65 -9.18 6.60 9.28
C ALA A 65 -8.33 5.97 8.15
N ILE A 66 -8.50 6.39 6.89
CA ILE A 66 -7.69 5.92 5.76
C ILE A 66 -6.25 6.39 5.93
N THR A 67 -6.07 7.67 6.30
CA THR A 67 -4.76 8.28 6.50
C THR A 67 -3.96 7.58 7.59
N LEU A 68 -4.55 7.39 8.77
CA LEU A 68 -3.89 6.71 9.90
C LEU A 68 -3.56 5.27 9.56
N PHE A 69 -4.50 4.54 8.96
CA PHE A 69 -4.26 3.15 8.55
C PHE A 69 -3.09 3.05 7.56
N ALA A 70 -3.07 3.88 6.51
CA ALA A 70 -2.00 3.88 5.52
C ALA A 70 -0.66 4.31 6.13
N ALA A 71 -0.63 5.39 6.91
CA ALA A 71 0.59 5.89 7.54
C ALA A 71 1.21 4.87 8.49
N ILE A 72 0.40 4.27 9.39
CA ILE A 72 0.89 3.29 10.36
C ILE A 72 1.37 2.02 9.64
N SER A 73 0.58 1.46 8.73
CA SER A 73 0.96 0.23 8.02
C SER A 73 2.21 0.42 7.15
N THR A 74 2.36 1.58 6.49
CA THR A 74 3.52 1.90 5.67
C THR A 74 4.76 2.15 6.53
N ALA A 75 4.62 2.86 7.66
CA ALA A 75 5.72 3.09 8.59
C ALA A 75 6.22 1.78 9.22
N LEU A 76 5.31 0.88 9.61
CA LEU A 76 5.67 -0.46 10.10
C LEU A 76 6.40 -1.27 9.04
N PHE A 77 5.88 -1.29 7.80
CA PHE A 77 6.55 -1.95 6.68
C PHE A 77 7.96 -1.39 6.46
N ALA A 78 8.10 -0.06 6.39
CA ALA A 78 9.39 0.59 6.19
C ALA A 78 10.38 0.29 7.33
N GLY A 79 9.92 0.31 8.58
CA GLY A 79 10.74 0.02 9.74
C GLY A 79 11.24 -1.43 9.78
N PHE A 80 10.36 -2.40 9.51
CA PHE A 80 10.74 -3.82 9.51
C PHE A 80 11.55 -4.24 8.29
N SER A 81 11.37 -3.59 7.14
CA SER A 81 12.16 -3.87 5.94
C SER A 81 13.59 -3.28 5.97
N GLY A 82 13.95 -2.55 7.03
CA GLY A 82 15.20 -1.82 7.12
C GLY A 82 15.26 -0.59 6.20
N MET A 83 14.17 -0.27 5.56
CA MET A 83 14.00 0.87 4.65
C MET A 83 13.27 2.02 5.34
N MET A 84 13.83 2.59 6.42
CA MET A 84 13.28 3.82 7.02
C MET A 84 13.42 5.00 6.05
N TYR A 85 12.64 4.93 4.95
CA TYR A 85 12.69 5.93 3.90
C TYR A 85 11.49 6.87 4.02
N VAL A 86 11.73 8.04 4.60
CA VAL A 86 10.70 9.06 4.85
C VAL A 86 9.91 9.43 3.58
N PRO A 87 10.52 9.66 2.40
CA PRO A 87 9.77 9.96 1.18
C PRO A 87 8.79 8.86 0.76
N PHE A 88 9.10 7.58 0.99
CA PHE A 88 8.19 6.47 0.72
C PHE A 88 6.94 6.54 1.61
N VAL A 89 7.14 6.64 2.94
CA VAL A 89 6.04 6.77 3.89
C VAL A 89 5.25 8.06 3.63
N GLY A 90 5.95 9.15 3.33
CA GLY A 90 5.35 10.45 3.02
C GLY A 90 4.45 10.41 1.78
N SER A 91 4.94 9.84 0.67
CA SER A 91 4.17 9.77 -0.59
C SER A 91 2.87 8.98 -0.42
N VAL A 92 2.92 7.82 0.24
CA VAL A 92 1.72 7.01 0.50
C VAL A 92 0.76 7.72 1.45
N THR A 93 1.28 8.37 2.50
CA THR A 93 0.46 9.09 3.48
C THR A 93 -0.24 10.29 2.85
N VAL A 94 0.45 11.06 2.00
CA VAL A 94 -0.15 12.21 1.30
C VAL A 94 -1.28 11.76 0.38
N VAL A 95 -1.07 10.72 -0.42
CA VAL A 95 -2.12 10.15 -1.28
C VAL A 95 -3.29 9.65 -0.44
N ALA A 96 -3.02 8.94 0.66
CA ALA A 96 -4.05 8.46 1.56
C ALA A 96 -4.86 9.61 2.19
N LEU A 97 -4.22 10.73 2.56
CA LEU A 97 -4.89 11.91 3.09
C LEU A 97 -5.84 12.54 2.06
N ILE A 98 -5.39 12.67 0.81
CA ILE A 98 -6.22 13.19 -0.28
C ILE A 98 -7.45 12.28 -0.49
N ILE A 99 -7.24 10.96 -0.53
CA ILE A 99 -8.32 9.99 -0.70
C ILE A 99 -9.27 10.02 0.49
N ASP A 100 -8.76 10.15 1.71
CA ASP A 100 -9.58 10.23 2.94
C ASP A 100 -10.48 11.47 2.91
N LEU A 101 -9.92 12.61 2.48
CA LEU A 101 -10.69 13.84 2.31
C LEU A 101 -11.82 13.66 1.28
N ILE A 102 -11.52 13.07 0.13
CA ILE A 102 -12.52 12.81 -0.92
C ILE A 102 -13.57 11.80 -0.44
N ALA A 103 -13.13 10.69 0.16
CA ALA A 103 -14.02 9.64 0.65
C ALA A 103 -14.96 10.14 1.74
N SER A 104 -14.47 10.97 2.66
CA SER A 104 -15.29 11.57 3.72
C SER A 104 -16.38 12.49 3.17
N ARG A 105 -16.10 13.23 2.08
CA ARG A 105 -17.07 14.08 1.38
C ARG A 105 -18.10 13.28 0.58
N LEU A 106 -17.71 12.10 0.08
CA LEU A 106 -18.54 11.22 -0.75
C LEU A 106 -19.13 10.03 0.05
N SER A 107 -19.22 10.15 1.38
CA SER A 107 -19.83 9.15 2.27
C SER A 107 -19.25 7.74 2.11
N TYR A 108 -17.95 7.63 1.86
CA TYR A 108 -17.20 6.35 1.76
C TYR A 108 -17.84 5.34 0.78
N ARG A 109 -18.34 5.82 -0.37
CA ARG A 109 -18.95 4.97 -1.41
C ARG A 109 -17.92 3.99 -1.98
N ILE A 110 -18.36 2.77 -2.28
CA ILE A 110 -17.50 1.69 -2.79
C ILE A 110 -16.65 2.09 -4.01
N PRO A 111 -17.18 2.74 -5.07
CA PRO A 111 -16.35 3.15 -6.21
C PRO A 111 -15.24 4.13 -5.82
N VAL A 112 -15.51 5.04 -4.88
CA VAL A 112 -14.53 6.01 -4.36
C VAL A 112 -13.43 5.29 -3.58
N LEU A 113 -13.81 4.33 -2.72
CA LEU A 113 -12.86 3.52 -1.97
C LEU A 113 -12.03 2.63 -2.89
N ALA A 114 -12.64 2.07 -3.95
CA ALA A 114 -11.92 1.24 -4.92
C ALA A 114 -10.88 2.05 -5.69
N ALA A 115 -11.26 3.21 -6.25
CA ALA A 115 -10.33 4.11 -6.91
C ALA A 115 -9.26 4.62 -5.93
N GLY A 116 -9.66 5.01 -4.71
CA GLY A 116 -8.76 5.50 -3.68
C GLY A 116 -7.73 4.45 -3.25
N TYR A 117 -8.15 3.23 -2.97
CA TYR A 117 -7.24 2.16 -2.60
C TYR A 117 -6.31 1.77 -3.75
N GLY A 118 -6.81 1.78 -5.00
CA GLY A 118 -5.98 1.63 -6.19
C GLY A 118 -4.89 2.70 -6.29
N LEU A 119 -5.22 3.97 -6.03
CA LEU A 119 -4.24 5.07 -6.00
C LEU A 119 -3.22 4.91 -4.86
N ILE A 120 -3.64 4.43 -3.70
CA ILE A 120 -2.72 4.12 -2.60
C ILE A 120 -1.73 3.02 -3.02
N GLN A 121 -2.18 1.96 -3.70
CA GLN A 121 -1.28 0.92 -4.21
C GLN A 121 -0.33 1.45 -5.30
N ALA A 122 -0.79 2.31 -6.18
CA ALA A 122 0.07 2.99 -7.15
C ALA A 122 1.12 3.89 -6.45
N ALA A 123 0.73 4.58 -5.37
CA ALA A 123 1.65 5.36 -4.54
C ALA A 123 2.70 4.49 -3.83
N TYR A 124 2.37 3.26 -3.47
CA TYR A 124 3.34 2.28 -2.97
C TYR A 124 4.43 1.98 -4.00
N VAL A 125 4.04 1.73 -5.26
CA VAL A 125 4.99 1.50 -6.37
C VAL A 125 5.88 2.72 -6.58
N PHE A 126 5.26 3.90 -6.71
CA PHE A 126 5.99 5.16 -6.92
C PHE A 126 6.93 5.47 -5.74
N GLY A 127 6.42 5.39 -4.52
CA GLY A 127 7.20 5.65 -3.30
C GLY A 127 8.41 4.72 -3.17
N GLY A 128 8.24 3.44 -3.50
CA GLY A 128 9.33 2.46 -3.53
C GLY A 128 10.37 2.74 -4.62
N ALA A 129 9.97 3.40 -5.72
CA ALA A 129 10.89 3.78 -6.79
C ALA A 129 11.65 5.10 -6.52
N ILE A 130 11.19 5.94 -5.59
CA ILE A 130 11.84 7.24 -5.28
C ILE A 130 13.36 7.10 -5.04
N PRO A 131 13.87 6.13 -4.25
CA PRO A 131 15.31 5.95 -4.07
C PRO A 131 16.05 5.72 -5.39
N LEU A 132 15.47 4.93 -6.29
CA LEU A 132 16.07 4.61 -7.58
C LEU A 132 16.02 5.77 -8.57
N LEU A 133 15.02 6.65 -8.43
CA LEU A 133 14.86 7.82 -9.30
C LEU A 133 15.78 8.98 -8.91
N PHE A 134 16.09 9.14 -7.61
CA PHE A 134 16.78 10.32 -7.10
C PHE A 134 18.10 10.01 -6.38
N PHE A 135 18.32 8.76 -5.97
CA PHE A 135 19.48 8.35 -5.15
C PHE A 135 20.09 7.03 -5.63
N LEU A 136 20.08 6.77 -6.95
CA LEU A 136 20.44 5.49 -7.55
C LEU A 136 21.83 5.00 -7.11
N ASP A 137 22.85 5.86 -7.16
CA ASP A 137 24.23 5.47 -6.82
C ASP A 137 24.33 5.00 -5.37
N GLN A 138 23.65 5.69 -4.45
CA GLN A 138 23.65 5.32 -3.03
C GLN A 138 22.93 3.98 -2.80
N GLU A 139 21.83 3.75 -3.49
CA GLU A 139 21.10 2.49 -3.39
C GLU A 139 21.88 1.32 -3.99
N MET A 140 22.56 1.52 -5.10
CA MET A 140 23.41 0.50 -5.72
C MET A 140 24.55 0.09 -4.78
N ILE A 141 25.25 1.06 -4.17
CA ILE A 141 26.30 0.80 -3.18
C ILE A 141 25.74 0.00 -2.01
N ARG A 142 24.65 0.43 -1.43
CA ARG A 142 23.99 -0.24 -0.29
C ARG A 142 23.62 -1.69 -0.61
N TRP A 143 23.10 -1.96 -1.80
CA TRP A 143 22.73 -3.32 -2.21
C TRP A 143 23.93 -4.20 -2.46
N GLN A 144 25.02 -3.64 -3.01
CA GLN A 144 26.30 -4.35 -3.15
C GLN A 144 26.90 -4.70 -1.78
N GLU A 145 26.92 -3.76 -0.83
CA GLU A 145 27.37 -4.00 0.54
C GLU A 145 26.51 -5.05 1.26
N ALA A 146 25.22 -5.14 0.93
CA ALA A 146 24.32 -6.21 1.39
C ALA A 146 24.53 -7.56 0.67
N GLY A 147 25.50 -7.67 -0.24
CA GLY A 147 25.84 -8.91 -0.95
C GLY A 147 25.00 -9.21 -2.17
N MET A 148 24.24 -8.23 -2.70
CA MET A 148 23.47 -8.43 -3.93
C MET A 148 24.40 -8.29 -5.15
N ASP A 149 24.31 -9.24 -6.10
CA ASP A 149 25.09 -9.19 -7.33
C ASP A 149 24.57 -8.10 -8.29
N MET A 150 25.46 -7.60 -9.15
CA MET A 150 25.18 -6.50 -10.07
C MET A 150 24.08 -6.83 -11.09
N GLU A 151 24.00 -8.06 -11.56
CA GLU A 151 22.96 -8.45 -12.52
C GLU A 151 21.58 -8.33 -11.89
N ARG A 152 21.45 -8.77 -10.64
CA ARG A 152 20.20 -8.66 -9.90
C ARG A 152 19.82 -7.21 -9.59
N ILE A 153 20.82 -6.37 -9.21
CA ILE A 153 20.63 -4.93 -8.99
C ILE A 153 20.10 -4.27 -10.26
N GLN A 154 20.73 -4.52 -11.41
CA GLN A 154 20.29 -3.95 -12.68
C GLN A 154 18.86 -4.36 -13.05
N LYS A 155 18.50 -5.63 -12.84
CA LYS A 155 17.11 -6.10 -13.04
C LYS A 155 16.11 -5.42 -12.12
N PHE A 156 16.46 -5.16 -10.85
CA PHE A 156 15.61 -4.39 -9.95
C PHE A 156 15.40 -2.96 -10.43
N VAL A 157 16.48 -2.28 -10.83
CA VAL A 157 16.41 -0.91 -11.37
C VAL A 157 15.53 -0.86 -12.63
N GLU A 158 15.76 -1.77 -13.57
CA GLU A 158 14.99 -1.86 -14.81
C GLU A 158 13.48 -2.04 -14.53
N HIS A 159 13.10 -2.99 -13.68
CA HIS A 159 11.69 -3.27 -13.37
C HIS A 159 11.03 -2.25 -12.45
N SER A 160 11.80 -1.32 -11.88
CA SER A 160 11.29 -0.30 -10.96
C SER A 160 11.36 1.12 -11.50
N THR A 161 11.79 1.31 -12.76
CA THR A 161 11.94 2.63 -13.36
C THR A 161 11.32 2.69 -14.77
N GLY A 162 11.29 3.88 -15.38
CA GLY A 162 10.84 4.08 -16.76
C GLY A 162 9.43 3.56 -17.04
N VAL A 163 9.27 2.86 -18.15
CA VAL A 163 7.97 2.29 -18.60
C VAL A 163 7.47 1.21 -17.63
N PHE A 164 8.36 0.43 -17.04
CA PHE A 164 7.99 -0.60 -16.06
C PHE A 164 7.41 0.01 -14.78
N LEU A 165 7.92 1.15 -14.32
CA LEU A 165 7.33 1.89 -13.21
C LEU A 165 5.89 2.31 -13.53
N ALA A 166 5.66 2.91 -14.69
CA ALA A 166 4.33 3.36 -15.10
C ALA A 166 3.35 2.17 -15.23
N ALA A 167 3.80 1.07 -15.85
CA ALA A 167 3.02 -0.15 -15.96
C ALA A 167 2.73 -0.76 -14.58
N GLY A 168 3.74 -0.82 -13.70
CA GLY A 168 3.61 -1.31 -12.32
C GLY A 168 2.59 -0.50 -11.52
N MET A 169 2.62 0.83 -11.63
CA MET A 169 1.61 1.70 -10.99
C MET A 169 0.19 1.41 -11.51
N GLY A 170 0.03 1.23 -12.83
CA GLY A 170 -1.26 0.88 -13.44
C GLY A 170 -1.79 -0.47 -12.95
N ILE A 171 -0.93 -1.49 -12.93
CA ILE A 171 -1.27 -2.84 -12.47
C ILE A 171 -1.59 -2.82 -10.96
N ALA A 172 -0.83 -2.08 -10.17
CA ALA A 172 -1.07 -1.91 -8.73
C ALA A 172 -2.40 -1.20 -8.47
N PHE A 173 -2.71 -0.15 -9.25
CA PHE A 173 -4.02 0.51 -9.20
C PHE A 173 -5.16 -0.49 -9.45
N LEU A 174 -5.06 -1.28 -10.52
CA LEU A 174 -6.08 -2.29 -10.85
C LEU A 174 -6.20 -3.36 -9.76
N GLY A 175 -5.08 -3.81 -9.18
CA GLY A 175 -5.06 -4.75 -8.07
C GLY A 175 -5.81 -4.22 -6.84
N GLY A 176 -5.53 -2.97 -6.45
CA GLY A 176 -6.24 -2.31 -5.36
C GLY A 176 -7.73 -2.10 -5.65
N PHE A 177 -8.04 -1.65 -6.86
CA PHE A 177 -9.43 -1.45 -7.30
C PHE A 177 -10.24 -2.75 -7.22
N ILE A 178 -9.72 -3.84 -7.79
CA ILE A 178 -10.34 -5.18 -7.77
C ILE A 178 -10.45 -5.70 -6.34
N GLY A 179 -9.42 -5.52 -5.51
CA GLY A 179 -9.38 -5.96 -4.12
C GLY A 179 -10.53 -5.40 -3.27
N ILE A 180 -10.94 -4.15 -3.51
CA ILE A 180 -12.11 -3.57 -2.83
C ILE A 180 -13.43 -4.28 -3.24
N TYR A 181 -13.59 -4.62 -4.52
CA TYR A 181 -14.79 -5.35 -4.96
C TYR A 181 -14.82 -6.79 -4.44
N ILE A 182 -13.66 -7.44 -4.35
CA ILE A 182 -13.53 -8.74 -3.67
C ILE A 182 -13.90 -8.58 -2.20
N GLY A 183 -13.33 -7.58 -1.52
CA GLY A 183 -13.64 -7.26 -0.13
C GLY A 183 -15.12 -6.98 0.09
N LYS A 184 -15.75 -6.21 -0.82
CA LYS A 184 -17.20 -5.98 -0.81
C LYS A 184 -17.97 -7.32 -0.80
N ARG A 185 -17.59 -8.24 -1.68
CA ARG A 185 -18.27 -9.54 -1.77
C ARG A 185 -18.10 -10.39 -0.51
N ILE A 186 -16.90 -10.40 0.07
CA ILE A 186 -16.58 -11.14 1.30
C ILE A 186 -17.33 -10.55 2.50
N LEU A 187 -17.30 -9.22 2.65
CA LEU A 187 -17.84 -8.52 3.81
C LEU A 187 -19.37 -8.30 3.75
N ARG A 188 -20.01 -8.56 2.62
CA ARG A 188 -21.44 -8.34 2.41
C ARG A 188 -22.33 -9.00 3.48
N LYS A 189 -21.89 -10.14 4.03
CA LYS A 189 -22.63 -10.84 5.10
C LYS A 189 -22.56 -10.13 6.46
N HIS A 190 -21.55 -9.27 6.67
CA HIS A 190 -21.27 -8.64 7.95
C HIS A 190 -21.67 -7.15 8.00
N PHE A 191 -21.87 -6.53 6.86
CA PHE A 191 -22.24 -5.12 6.76
C PHE A 191 -23.46 -4.95 5.84
N LYS A 192 -24.63 -4.64 6.41
CA LYS A 192 -25.86 -4.39 5.63
C LYS A 192 -25.72 -3.23 4.63
N GLU A 193 -24.86 -2.24 4.95
CA GLU A 193 -24.62 -1.05 4.11
C GLU A 193 -23.71 -1.32 2.90
N ILE A 194 -23.11 -2.51 2.79
CA ILE A 194 -22.22 -2.90 1.68
C ILE A 194 -23.01 -3.67 0.60
N ALA A 195 -24.24 -4.03 0.88
CA ALA A 195 -25.09 -4.84 -0.01
C ALA A 195 -25.51 -4.06 -1.28
#